data_c977800bfdadadbc93adfbf034c04592
#
_entry.id   c977800bfdadadbc93adfbf034c04592
#
_cell.length_a   1.000
_cell.length_b   1.000
_cell.length_c   1.000
_cell.angle_alpha   90.00
_cell.angle_beta   90.00
_cell.angle_gamma   90.00
#
_symmetry.space_group_name_H-M   'P 1'
#
loop_
_entity.id
_entity.type
_entity.pdbx_description
1 polymer ?
#
loop_
_entity_poly.entity_id
_entity_poly.type
_entity_poly.pdbx_seq_one_letter_code
_entity_poly.pdbx_strand_id
1 'polypeptide(L)'
;MVGIILATHGNFATGIQQSASMIFGEQPNVAAVTLQPNEGPDDVRKKMEEAVASFEDPQQVLILVDLWGGTPFNQANGLIAGHEDTWAIVAGLNLPMLIDAYASRMMMDTAQELAVQIS
;
A
#
# COMPACT_ATOMS: atom_id res chain seq x y z
N MET A 1 7.04 -7.32 -10.41
CA MET A 1 6.25 -7.60 -9.19
C MET A 1 5.56 -6.32 -8.74
N VAL A 2 4.28 -6.40 -8.44
CA VAL A 2 3.51 -5.24 -7.98
C VAL A 2 4.09 -4.68 -6.69
N GLY A 3 4.35 -3.37 -6.63
CA GLY A 3 4.75 -2.70 -5.40
C GLY A 3 3.53 -2.49 -4.50
N ILE A 4 3.69 -2.66 -3.20
CA ILE A 4 2.60 -2.51 -2.24
C ILE A 4 2.95 -1.42 -1.24
N ILE A 5 2.08 -0.42 -1.12
CA ILE A 5 2.18 0.62 -0.10
C ILE A 5 1.07 0.40 0.92
N LEU A 6 1.44 0.35 2.18
CA LEU A 6 0.49 0.29 3.30
C LEU A 6 0.43 1.69 3.89
N ALA A 7 -0.70 2.38 3.76
CA ALA A 7 -0.82 3.76 4.22
C ALA A 7 -1.96 3.89 5.21
N THR A 8 -1.64 4.20 6.47
CA THR A 8 -2.60 4.15 7.56
C THR A 8 -2.41 5.29 8.54
N HIS A 9 -3.42 5.48 9.39
CA HIS A 9 -3.30 6.33 10.57
C HIS A 9 -2.41 5.65 11.61
N GLY A 10 -1.59 6.42 12.30
CA GLY A 10 -0.72 5.93 13.36
C GLY A 10 0.21 4.81 12.89
N ASN A 11 0.59 3.93 13.81
CA ASN A 11 1.56 2.87 13.53
C ASN A 11 0.94 1.59 12.97
N PHE A 12 -0.31 1.64 12.54
CA PHE A 12 -0.98 0.43 12.05
C PHE A 12 -0.24 -0.19 10.86
N ALA A 13 0.20 0.63 9.91
CA ALA A 13 0.91 0.12 8.73
C ALA A 13 2.18 -0.65 9.11
N THR A 14 3.00 -0.11 10.00
CA THR A 14 4.23 -0.79 10.44
C THR A 14 3.93 -2.03 11.26
N GLY A 15 2.88 -1.98 12.11
CA GLY A 15 2.48 -3.12 12.92
C GLY A 15 1.98 -4.28 12.08
N ILE A 16 1.10 -4.02 11.12
CA ILE A 16 0.57 -5.08 10.25
C ILE A 16 1.67 -5.65 9.34
N GLN A 17 2.59 -4.81 8.88
CA GLN A 17 3.74 -5.27 8.11
C GLN A 17 4.59 -6.23 8.93
N GLN A 18 4.85 -5.91 10.20
CA GLN A 18 5.59 -6.78 11.10
C GLN A 18 4.87 -8.13 11.27
N SER A 19 3.57 -8.10 11.55
CA SER A 19 2.79 -9.32 11.73
C SER A 19 2.82 -10.19 10.48
N ALA A 20 2.65 -9.58 9.31
CA ALA A 20 2.67 -10.31 8.04
C ALA A 20 4.05 -10.94 7.77
N SER A 21 5.13 -10.26 8.12
CA SER A 21 6.48 -10.79 7.92
C SER A 21 6.74 -12.01 8.80
N MET A 22 6.13 -12.08 9.98
CA MET A 22 6.24 -13.25 10.86
C MET A 22 5.52 -14.47 10.28
N ILE A 23 4.49 -14.25 9.46
CA ILE A 23 3.67 -15.32 8.89
C ILE A 23 4.18 -15.75 7.52
N PHE A 24 4.48 -14.79 6.67
CA PHE A 24 4.78 -15.02 5.25
C PHE A 24 6.27 -14.81 4.90
N GLY A 25 7.04 -14.20 5.81
CA GLY A 25 8.42 -13.81 5.55
C GLY A 25 8.50 -12.37 5.05
N GLU A 26 9.70 -11.81 5.10
CA GLU A 26 9.93 -10.46 4.60
C GLU A 26 9.71 -10.38 3.09
N GLN A 27 9.09 -9.29 2.65
CA GLN A 27 8.69 -9.13 1.25
C GLN A 27 9.40 -7.94 0.62
N PRO A 28 9.94 -8.10 -0.60
CA PRO A 28 10.47 -6.97 -1.35
C PRO A 28 9.33 -6.09 -1.86
N ASN A 29 9.64 -4.84 -2.18
CA ASN A 29 8.70 -3.89 -2.79
C ASN A 29 7.42 -3.73 -1.96
N VAL A 30 7.59 -3.59 -0.64
CA VAL A 30 6.51 -3.27 0.30
C VAL A 30 7.01 -2.13 1.19
N ALA A 31 6.22 -1.08 1.31
CA ALA A 31 6.56 0.07 2.14
C ALA A 31 5.39 0.45 3.03
N ALA A 32 5.67 0.74 4.29
CA ALA A 32 4.68 1.23 5.24
C ALA A 32 4.77 2.76 5.34
N VAL A 33 3.61 3.41 5.22
CA VAL A 33 3.47 4.86 5.33
C VAL A 33 2.51 5.14 6.47
N THR A 34 2.95 5.89 7.47
CA THR A 34 2.16 6.19 8.65
C THR A 34 1.84 7.68 8.73
N LEU A 35 0.60 8.01 9.13
CA LEU A 35 0.23 9.37 9.50
C LEU A 35 0.34 9.48 11.01
N GLN A 36 1.34 10.22 11.50
CA GLN A 36 1.54 10.42 12.93
C GLN A 36 0.68 11.58 13.44
N PRO A 37 0.42 11.69 14.76
CA PRO A 37 -0.46 12.73 15.29
C PRO A 37 -0.02 14.16 14.99
N ASN A 38 1.27 14.38 14.81
CA ASN A 38 1.83 15.71 14.52
C ASN A 38 2.06 15.95 13.03
N GLU A 39 1.60 15.05 12.16
CA GLU A 39 1.82 15.15 10.73
C GLU A 39 0.52 15.52 10.00
N GLY A 40 0.67 16.02 8.78
CA GLY A 40 -0.45 16.41 7.91
C GLY A 40 -0.38 15.73 6.56
N PRO A 41 -1.28 16.12 5.63
CA PRO A 41 -1.36 15.50 4.30
C PRO A 41 -0.06 15.55 3.51
N ASP A 42 0.70 16.65 3.60
CA ASP A 42 1.95 16.80 2.85
C ASP A 42 3.00 15.79 3.31
N ASP A 43 3.04 15.49 4.61
CA ASP A 43 3.97 14.50 5.17
C ASP A 43 3.66 13.11 4.62
N VAL A 44 2.39 12.74 4.59
CA VAL A 44 1.95 11.45 4.07
C VAL A 44 2.27 11.34 2.57
N ARG A 45 1.97 12.40 1.81
CA ARG A 45 2.25 12.41 0.36
C ARG A 45 3.73 12.21 0.09
N LYS A 46 4.58 12.91 0.82
CA LYS A 46 6.03 12.78 0.67
C LYS A 46 6.50 11.36 0.97
N LYS A 47 5.99 10.76 2.04
CA LYS A 47 6.33 9.37 2.39
C LYS A 47 5.90 8.40 1.31
N MET A 48 4.73 8.60 0.70
CA MET A 48 4.26 7.77 -0.41
C MET A 48 5.16 7.90 -1.62
N GLU A 49 5.56 9.12 -1.97
CA GLU A 49 6.46 9.36 -3.10
C GLU A 49 7.82 8.71 -2.87
N GLU A 50 8.34 8.80 -1.65
CA GLU A 50 9.58 8.13 -1.27
C GLU A 50 9.44 6.60 -1.35
N ALA A 51 8.27 6.06 -0.96
CA ALA A 51 8.00 4.64 -1.05
C ALA A 51 8.04 4.15 -2.50
N VAL A 52 7.35 4.86 -3.40
CA VAL A 52 7.36 4.53 -4.83
C VAL A 52 8.80 4.57 -5.38
N ALA A 53 9.56 5.60 -5.01
CA ALA A 53 10.94 5.75 -5.46
C ALA A 53 11.85 4.62 -4.98
N SER A 54 11.50 3.96 -3.87
CA SER A 54 12.28 2.86 -3.31
C SER A 54 12.02 1.53 -4.03
N PHE A 55 10.95 1.43 -4.81
CA PHE A 55 10.60 0.18 -5.49
C PHE A 55 11.49 -0.03 -6.71
N GLU A 56 11.80 -1.29 -6.97
CA GLU A 56 12.70 -1.66 -8.06
C GLU A 56 12.07 -1.38 -9.43
N ASP A 57 10.77 -1.57 -9.58
CA ASP A 57 10.05 -1.31 -10.83
C ASP A 57 8.64 -0.84 -10.49
N PRO A 58 8.44 0.48 -10.30
CA PRO A 58 7.18 1.00 -9.76
C PRO A 58 6.10 1.20 -10.82
N GLN A 59 6.06 0.41 -11.88
CA GLN A 59 5.03 0.53 -12.91
C GLN A 59 3.67 0.10 -12.39
N GLN A 60 3.62 -0.95 -11.56
CA GLN A 60 2.39 -1.47 -10.98
C GLN A 60 2.44 -1.27 -9.48
N VAL A 61 1.53 -0.48 -8.92
CA VAL A 61 1.51 -0.18 -7.49
C VAL A 61 0.11 -0.37 -6.92
N LEU A 62 0.01 -1.13 -5.83
CA LEU A 62 -1.21 -1.31 -5.06
C LEU A 62 -1.05 -0.58 -3.73
N ILE A 63 -1.96 0.33 -3.44
CA ILE A 63 -1.98 1.07 -2.18
C ILE A 63 -3.10 0.53 -1.31
N LEU A 64 -2.75 0.03 -0.14
CA LEU A 64 -3.70 -0.50 0.84
C LEU A 64 -3.83 0.51 1.97
N VAL A 65 -5.04 1.01 2.17
CA VAL A 65 -5.31 2.01 3.22
C VAL A 65 -6.25 1.43 4.26
N ASP A 66 -6.17 1.97 5.49
CA ASP A 66 -6.99 1.46 6.59
C ASP A 66 -8.47 1.81 6.44
N LEU A 67 -8.78 3.02 5.98
CA LEU A 67 -10.16 3.49 5.87
C LEU A 67 -10.41 4.10 4.49
N TRP A 68 -11.63 3.98 4.00
CA TRP A 68 -12.12 4.74 2.86
C TRP A 68 -12.37 6.17 3.30
N GLY A 69 -11.57 7.10 2.80
CA GLY A 69 -11.59 8.48 3.27
C GLY A 69 -10.47 8.74 4.27
N GLY A 70 -10.31 9.98 4.70
CA GLY A 70 -9.21 10.40 5.56
C GLY A 70 -7.91 10.67 4.79
N THR A 71 -6.91 11.16 5.52
CA THR A 71 -5.67 11.64 4.89
C THR A 71 -4.92 10.57 4.10
N PRO A 72 -4.70 9.34 4.63
CA PRO A 72 -4.01 8.32 3.83
C PRO A 72 -4.73 8.01 2.52
N PHE A 73 -6.05 7.85 2.56
CA PHE A 73 -6.84 7.59 1.35
C PHE A 73 -6.77 8.78 0.39
N ASN A 74 -6.97 9.99 0.89
CA ASN A 74 -7.00 11.19 0.04
C ASN A 74 -5.66 11.41 -0.66
N GLN A 75 -4.57 11.21 0.03
CA GLN A 75 -3.24 11.36 -0.55
C GLN A 75 -2.94 10.23 -1.55
N ALA A 76 -3.36 9.01 -1.26
CA ALA A 76 -3.22 7.90 -2.19
C ALA A 76 -4.01 8.17 -3.48
N ASN A 77 -5.24 8.67 -3.33
CA ASN A 77 -6.10 9.02 -4.47
C ASN A 77 -5.47 10.10 -5.34
N GLY A 78 -4.84 11.09 -4.73
CA GLY A 78 -4.10 12.11 -5.47
C GLY A 78 -2.87 11.58 -6.16
N LEU A 79 -2.18 10.64 -5.53
CA LEU A 79 -0.95 10.05 -6.06
C LEU A 79 -1.21 9.20 -7.30
N ILE A 80 -2.34 8.49 -7.35
CA ILE A 80 -2.64 7.62 -8.50
C ILE A 80 -3.19 8.38 -9.70
N ALA A 81 -3.47 9.68 -9.57
CA ALA A 81 -3.94 10.47 -10.71
C ALA A 81 -2.91 10.41 -11.84
N GLY A 82 -3.37 10.02 -13.02
CA GLY A 82 -2.50 9.77 -14.17
C GLY A 82 -1.94 8.36 -14.24
N HIS A 83 -2.17 7.52 -13.22
CA HIS A 83 -1.69 6.13 -13.16
C HIS A 83 -2.84 5.13 -13.01
N GLU A 84 -4.07 5.53 -13.31
CA GLU A 84 -5.26 4.73 -13.00
C GLU A 84 -5.27 3.36 -13.68
N ASP A 85 -4.56 3.22 -14.79
CA ASP A 85 -4.47 1.94 -15.51
C ASP A 85 -3.54 0.94 -14.83
N THR A 86 -2.57 1.43 -14.05
CA THR A 86 -1.49 0.59 -13.51
C THR A 86 -1.37 0.64 -12.00
N TRP A 87 -2.05 1.55 -11.34
CA TRP A 87 -2.06 1.68 -9.88
C TRP A 87 -3.48 1.52 -9.37
N ALA A 88 -3.63 0.98 -8.15
CA ALA A 88 -4.95 0.76 -7.56
C ALA A 88 -4.91 1.04 -6.05
N ILE A 89 -6.09 1.32 -5.48
CA ILE A 89 -6.27 1.53 -4.04
C ILE A 89 -7.32 0.57 -3.54
N VAL A 90 -7.05 -0.08 -2.40
CA VAL A 90 -8.03 -0.89 -1.68
C VAL A 90 -8.06 -0.42 -0.23
N ALA A 91 -9.26 -0.16 0.29
CA ALA A 91 -9.47 0.27 1.66
C ALA A 91 -9.88 -0.91 2.55
N GLY A 92 -9.73 -0.72 3.86
CA GLY A 92 -10.06 -1.77 4.82
C GLY A 92 -8.95 -2.75 5.05
N LEU A 93 -7.70 -2.27 4.99
CA LEU A 93 -6.52 -3.10 5.21
C LEU A 93 -6.66 -3.94 6.47
N ASN A 94 -6.46 -5.24 6.31
CA ASN A 94 -6.44 -6.20 7.42
C ASN A 94 -5.40 -7.27 7.12
N LEU A 95 -5.06 -8.07 8.13
CA LEU A 95 -3.96 -9.03 7.99
C LEU A 95 -4.24 -10.11 6.93
N PRO A 96 -5.42 -10.74 6.89
CA PRO A 96 -5.71 -11.71 5.82
C PRO A 96 -5.60 -11.10 4.42
N MET A 97 -6.05 -9.87 4.25
CA MET A 97 -5.95 -9.15 2.97
C MET A 97 -4.48 -8.99 2.56
N LEU A 98 -3.63 -8.59 3.49
CA LEU A 98 -2.20 -8.38 3.21
C LEU A 98 -1.51 -9.69 2.86
N ILE A 99 -1.80 -10.76 3.58
CA ILE A 99 -1.25 -12.09 3.29
C ILE A 99 -1.69 -12.55 1.89
N ASP A 100 -2.97 -12.35 1.55
CA ASP A 100 -3.48 -12.69 0.22
C ASP A 100 -2.77 -11.86 -0.86
N ALA A 101 -2.54 -10.58 -0.61
CA ALA A 101 -1.82 -9.72 -1.56
C ALA A 101 -0.39 -10.23 -1.80
N TYR A 102 0.31 -10.63 -0.74
CA TYR A 102 1.67 -11.19 -0.88
C TYR A 102 1.67 -12.48 -1.70
N ALA A 103 0.74 -13.38 -1.40
CA ALA A 103 0.64 -14.66 -2.10
C ALA A 103 0.22 -14.47 -3.56
N SER A 104 -0.81 -13.66 -3.78
CA SER A 104 -1.40 -13.51 -5.11
C SER A 104 -0.51 -12.72 -6.07
N ARG A 105 0.29 -11.76 -5.59
CA ARG A 105 1.18 -11.00 -6.48
C ARG A 105 2.31 -11.86 -7.06
N MET A 106 2.52 -13.04 -6.52
CA MET A 106 3.47 -13.99 -7.11
C MET A 106 2.98 -14.51 -8.47
N MET A 107 1.69 -14.45 -8.73
CA MET A 107 1.07 -14.94 -9.96
C MET A 107 0.31 -13.87 -10.73
N MET A 108 0.03 -12.73 -10.13
CA MET A 108 -0.68 -11.62 -10.76
C MET A 108 0.27 -10.46 -11.01
N ASP A 109 0.32 -9.99 -12.24
CA ASP A 109 1.30 -9.00 -12.67
C ASP A 109 0.79 -7.56 -12.62
N THR A 110 -0.51 -7.35 -12.41
CA THR A 110 -1.07 -6.00 -12.42
C THR A 110 -1.73 -5.66 -11.09
N ALA A 111 -1.65 -4.39 -10.73
CA ALA A 111 -2.29 -3.88 -9.52
C ALA A 111 -3.81 -4.03 -9.60
N GLN A 112 -4.40 -3.88 -10.79
CA GLN A 112 -5.84 -4.01 -10.98
C GLN A 112 -6.32 -5.43 -10.69
N GLU A 113 -5.63 -6.44 -11.21
CA GLU A 113 -5.97 -7.85 -10.92
C GLU A 113 -5.84 -8.14 -9.43
N LEU A 114 -4.75 -7.67 -8.83
CA LEU A 114 -4.49 -7.92 -7.41
C LEU A 114 -5.54 -7.24 -6.54
N ALA A 115 -5.94 -6.01 -6.88
CA ALA A 115 -6.98 -5.28 -6.14
C ALA A 115 -8.32 -6.05 -6.16
N VAL A 116 -8.70 -6.60 -7.31
CA VAL A 116 -9.93 -7.39 -7.42
C VAL A 116 -9.84 -8.66 -6.57
N GLN A 117 -8.69 -9.33 -6.59
CA GLN A 117 -8.47 -10.57 -5.85
C GLN A 117 -8.66 -10.38 -4.34
N ILE A 118 -8.14 -9.30 -3.79
CA ILE A 118 -8.10 -9.11 -2.32
C ILE A 118 -9.27 -8.29 -1.77
N SER A 119 -10.04 -7.64 -2.63
CA SER A 119 -11.16 -6.79 -2.17
C SER A 119 -12.42 -7.56 -1.81
#